data_0931311eaa8160fd241ed21cc3d9a533
#
_entry.id   0931311eaa8160fd241ed21cc3d9a533
#
_cell.length_a   1.000
_cell.length_b   1.000
_cell.length_c   1.000
_cell.angle_alpha   90.00
_cell.angle_beta   90.00
_cell.angle_gamma   90.00
#
_symmetry.space_group_name_H-M   'P 1'
#
loop_
_entity.id
_entity.type
_entity.pdbx_description
1 polymer ?
#
loop_
_entity_poly.entity_id
_entity_poly.type
_entity_poly.pdbx_seq_one_letter_code
_entity_poly.pdbx_strand_id
1 'polypeptide(L)'
;MGLLAPYTTSMLIMQGHTKMSDDKSKEVHKIPQTTPRYSATFDEYTNSEIRRAAATGIYDIRGAGSKRKLPHFDDLLFLGASISRYPLEGYREKCGTDVVLGTRHAKKPIHLKTPVTIAGMSFGSLSGPAKESLGRGATAAGTSTTTGDGGMTQEERGHSTTLVYQYLPSRYGMNPDDLRKADAIELVVGQGAKPGGGGMLLGQKITKRVAKMRCLPEGIDQRSSCRHPDWTGPDDLEIKIAELREITDWEKPIYVKIGATRPYFDVALAVKAGADVVVLDGMQGGTAATQEVFIEHVGLPILSAIRPAVKALQDLGVYRNGKNSVQLIVSGGIRNGADVAKAIALGADAVAIGTAALIALGDNDPHLEAEYNKLGTTAGAYDDWHEGKDPAGITTQDPELMKRVNPIKAGHRLANYIAVMTMEAQVVARACGKSHLHNLEPEDLVALTIEASAMAQVPLAGTGWIPGVTKF
;
A
#
# COMPACT_ATOMS: atom_id res chain seq x y z
N MET A 1 -12.15 52.56 29.50
CA MET A 1 -12.13 52.65 30.98
C MET A 1 -12.37 51.29 31.55
N GLY A 2 -11.44 50.77 32.37
CA GLY A 2 -11.56 49.49 33.03
C GLY A 2 -10.26 48.68 32.96
N LEU A 3 -9.24 49.09 33.72
CA LEU A 3 -7.99 48.40 34.01
C LEU A 3 -8.24 47.15 34.84
N LEU A 4 -7.66 46.00 34.45
CA LEU A 4 -7.47 44.88 35.33
C LEU A 4 -5.98 44.63 35.55
N ALA A 5 -5.60 44.73 36.82
CA ALA A 5 -4.23 44.56 37.32
C ALA A 5 -3.85 43.05 37.45
N PRO A 6 -2.56 42.73 37.41
CA PRO A 6 -2.11 41.35 37.56
C PRO A 6 -1.99 40.91 39.04
N TYR A 7 -2.45 39.71 39.33
CA TYR A 7 -2.23 39.08 40.64
C TYR A 7 -0.80 38.48 40.70
N THR A 8 0.02 39.08 41.54
CA THR A 8 1.28 38.50 42.00
C THR A 8 1.00 37.61 43.21
N THR A 9 1.26 36.31 43.11
CA THR A 9 1.23 35.38 44.21
C THR A 9 2.67 35.22 44.75
N SER A 10 2.93 35.75 45.90
CA SER A 10 4.18 35.61 46.67
C SER A 10 4.25 34.20 47.24
N MET A 11 5.27 33.44 46.89
CA MET A 11 5.59 32.13 47.48
C MET A 11 6.52 32.33 48.69
N LEU A 12 5.98 32.09 49.87
CA LEU A 12 6.75 32.05 51.14
C LEU A 12 7.60 30.79 51.19
N ILE A 13 8.92 30.96 51.20
CA ILE A 13 9.85 29.86 51.44
C ILE A 13 10.06 29.76 52.94
N MET A 14 9.54 28.69 53.58
CA MET A 14 9.93 28.30 54.92
C MET A 14 11.21 27.45 54.86
N GLN A 15 12.31 27.99 55.32
CA GLN A 15 13.53 27.24 55.63
C GLN A 15 13.37 26.53 56.97
N GLY A 16 13.18 25.21 56.93
CA GLY A 16 13.31 24.34 58.10
C GLY A 16 14.61 23.57 58.03
N HIS A 17 15.63 23.99 58.78
CA HIS A 17 16.82 23.18 59.01
C HIS A 17 16.51 22.07 59.98
N THR A 18 16.38 20.84 59.50
CA THR A 18 16.46 19.64 60.34
C THR A 18 17.75 18.91 59.99
N LYS A 19 18.69 18.89 60.88
CA LYS A 19 19.88 18.01 60.81
C LYS A 19 19.41 16.57 60.93
N MET A 20 19.50 15.83 59.83
CA MET A 20 19.40 14.38 59.88
C MET A 20 20.76 13.76 60.07
N SER A 21 20.83 12.92 61.09
CA SER A 21 21.99 12.10 61.44
C SER A 21 22.36 11.13 60.36
N ASP A 22 23.64 11.01 60.04
CA ASP A 22 24.24 9.99 59.21
C ASP A 22 23.95 8.58 59.76
N ASP A 23 22.92 7.94 59.27
CA ASP A 23 22.72 6.50 59.46
C ASP A 23 23.30 5.75 58.24
N LYS A 24 24.53 5.27 58.38
CA LYS A 24 25.29 4.50 57.39
C LYS A 24 24.86 3.03 57.27
N SER A 25 23.64 2.65 57.62
CA SER A 25 23.25 1.25 57.66
C SER A 25 22.16 0.80 56.70
N LYS A 26 21.97 1.52 55.58
CA LYS A 26 21.12 0.99 54.46
C LYS A 26 21.84 1.08 53.12
N GLU A 27 22.80 0.18 52.88
CA GLU A 27 23.09 -0.23 51.52
C GLU A 27 21.83 -0.89 50.94
N VAL A 28 21.03 -0.08 50.27
CA VAL A 28 19.99 -0.62 49.40
C VAL A 28 20.72 -1.40 48.32
N HIS A 29 20.73 -2.73 48.43
CA HIS A 29 21.16 -3.59 47.36
C HIS A 29 20.37 -3.19 46.10
N LYS A 30 21.02 -2.44 45.20
CA LYS A 30 20.47 -2.17 43.88
C LYS A 30 20.40 -3.51 43.17
N ILE A 31 19.23 -4.11 43.15
CA ILE A 31 18.94 -5.25 42.24
C ILE A 31 19.28 -4.78 40.85
N PRO A 32 20.17 -5.46 40.11
CA PRO A 32 20.47 -5.11 38.74
C PRO A 32 19.13 -5.12 37.96
N GLN A 33 18.74 -3.96 37.45
CA GLN A 33 17.50 -3.90 36.65
C GLN A 33 17.77 -4.56 35.30
N THR A 34 17.43 -5.83 35.19
CA THR A 34 17.48 -6.60 33.96
C THR A 34 16.20 -6.47 33.12
N THR A 35 15.16 -5.83 33.68
CA THR A 35 13.89 -5.60 33.02
C THR A 35 13.84 -4.21 32.36
N PRO A 36 13.27 -4.10 31.16
CA PRO A 36 13.02 -2.81 30.51
C PRO A 36 12.21 -1.90 31.44
N ARG A 37 12.58 -0.62 31.50
CA ARG A 37 11.89 0.40 32.33
C ARG A 37 10.56 0.88 31.72
N TYR A 38 10.15 0.31 30.61
CA TYR A 38 8.94 0.66 29.87
C TYR A 38 7.83 -0.35 30.14
N SER A 39 6.60 0.12 30.20
CA SER A 39 5.42 -0.75 30.23
C SER A 39 5.04 -1.15 28.79
N ALA A 40 4.20 -2.16 28.63
CA ALA A 40 3.67 -2.52 27.31
C ALA A 40 2.82 -1.41 26.67
N THR A 41 2.24 -0.52 27.48
CA THR A 41 1.45 0.63 27.01
C THR A 41 2.32 1.85 26.71
N PHE A 42 3.37 2.06 27.52
CA PHE A 42 4.31 3.17 27.38
C PHE A 42 5.70 2.58 27.11
N ASP A 43 5.85 2.01 25.92
CA ASP A 43 7.12 1.49 25.44
C ASP A 43 8.08 2.61 25.03
N GLU A 44 9.28 2.27 24.60
CA GLU A 44 10.31 3.24 24.22
C GLU A 44 9.86 4.12 23.06
N TYR A 45 9.22 3.51 22.07
CA TYR A 45 8.70 4.22 20.90
C TYR A 45 7.61 5.23 21.31
N THR A 46 6.58 4.78 22.05
CA THR A 46 5.49 5.63 22.53
C THR A 46 6.01 6.81 23.36
N ASN A 47 6.96 6.55 24.26
CA ASN A 47 7.56 7.60 25.07
C ASN A 47 8.37 8.60 24.24
N SER A 48 9.07 8.15 23.20
CA SER A 48 9.79 9.01 22.26
C SER A 48 8.82 9.92 21.50
N GLU A 49 7.72 9.37 20.99
CA GLU A 49 6.69 10.13 20.27
C GLU A 49 6.04 11.21 21.15
N ILE A 50 5.71 10.85 22.40
CA ILE A 50 5.14 11.83 23.36
C ILE A 50 6.13 12.98 23.59
N ARG A 51 7.42 12.67 23.82
CA ARG A 51 8.46 13.69 24.06
C ARG A 51 8.65 14.59 22.84
N ARG A 52 8.70 13.99 21.63
CA ARG A 52 8.83 14.75 20.37
C ARG A 52 7.63 15.67 20.17
N ALA A 53 6.41 15.15 20.30
CA ALA A 53 5.18 15.94 20.16
C ALA A 53 5.12 17.08 21.19
N ALA A 54 5.50 16.81 22.46
CA ALA A 54 5.55 17.83 23.51
C ALA A 54 6.59 18.91 23.24
N ALA A 55 7.73 18.54 22.65
CA ALA A 55 8.79 19.50 22.32
C ALA A 55 8.50 20.36 21.09
N THR A 56 7.82 19.81 20.09
CA THR A 56 7.68 20.45 18.78
C THR A 56 6.26 20.98 18.49
N GLY A 57 5.23 20.43 19.13
CA GLY A 57 3.83 20.70 18.79
C GLY A 57 3.40 20.19 17.42
N ILE A 58 4.19 19.28 16.81
CA ILE A 58 3.97 18.77 15.44
C ILE A 58 3.80 17.26 15.47
N TYR A 59 2.80 16.75 14.75
CA TYR A 59 2.61 15.31 14.53
C TYR A 59 3.67 14.74 13.58
N ASP A 60 3.89 13.43 13.65
CA ASP A 60 4.83 12.75 12.78
C ASP A 60 4.28 12.55 11.36
N ILE A 61 5.18 12.68 10.37
CA ILE A 61 4.91 12.41 8.96
C ILE A 61 5.89 11.33 8.51
N ARG A 62 5.38 10.26 7.93
CA ARG A 62 6.21 9.20 7.37
C ARG A 62 5.55 8.49 6.19
N GLY A 63 6.24 7.53 5.59
CA GLY A 63 5.82 6.93 4.34
C GLY A 63 5.53 5.43 4.37
N ALA A 64 6.32 4.61 5.05
CA ALA A 64 6.14 3.16 5.06
C ALA A 64 4.80 2.73 5.68
N GLY A 65 4.47 1.44 5.59
CA GLY A 65 3.27 0.86 6.18
C GLY A 65 3.29 0.87 7.72
N SER A 66 2.24 0.34 8.35
CA SER A 66 2.10 0.28 9.81
C SER A 66 3.29 -0.42 10.47
N LYS A 67 3.79 0.14 11.58
CA LYS A 67 4.85 -0.44 12.43
C LYS A 67 4.30 -1.51 13.37
N ARG A 68 2.98 -1.46 13.68
CA ARG A 68 2.38 -2.49 14.53
C ARG A 68 2.28 -3.83 13.81
N LYS A 69 2.39 -4.92 14.58
CA LYS A 69 2.12 -6.25 14.06
C LYS A 69 0.62 -6.38 13.76
N LEU A 70 0.29 -6.51 12.49
CA LEU A 70 -1.07 -6.72 12.00
C LEU A 70 -1.23 -8.18 11.54
N PRO A 71 -2.44 -8.77 11.60
CA PRO A 71 -2.73 -10.04 10.95
C PRO A 71 -2.39 -9.97 9.46
N HIS A 72 -1.67 -10.98 8.98
CA HIS A 72 -1.14 -10.98 7.62
C HIS A 72 -1.23 -12.38 7.00
N PHE A 73 -0.87 -12.52 5.73
CA PHE A 73 -0.81 -13.79 5.02
C PHE A 73 0.14 -14.82 5.68
N ASP A 74 1.11 -14.40 6.51
CA ASP A 74 1.95 -15.33 7.29
C ASP A 74 1.15 -16.19 8.27
N ASP A 75 -0.02 -15.73 8.69
CA ASP A 75 -0.93 -16.46 9.56
C ASP A 75 -1.75 -17.55 8.81
N LEU A 76 -1.53 -17.73 7.51
CA LEU A 76 -2.17 -18.74 6.68
C LEU A 76 -1.16 -19.74 6.14
N LEU A 77 -1.59 -20.98 5.97
CA LEU A 77 -0.82 -22.04 5.29
C LEU A 77 -1.64 -22.67 4.16
N PHE A 78 -0.94 -23.13 3.13
CA PHE A 78 -1.54 -23.97 2.09
C PHE A 78 -1.59 -25.43 2.49
N LEU A 79 -2.66 -26.10 2.11
CA LEU A 79 -2.82 -27.55 2.20
C LEU A 79 -2.35 -28.19 0.88
N GLY A 80 -1.11 -28.65 0.86
CA GLY A 80 -0.54 -29.33 -0.31
C GLY A 80 -1.28 -30.63 -0.64
N ALA A 81 -1.37 -30.93 -1.92
CA ALA A 81 -1.95 -32.17 -2.42
C ALA A 81 -1.04 -33.38 -2.07
N SER A 82 -1.66 -34.57 -1.86
CA SER A 82 -0.97 -35.82 -1.57
C SER A 82 -1.74 -37.01 -2.16
N ILE A 83 -2.67 -37.61 -1.42
CA ILE A 83 -3.46 -38.79 -1.87
C ILE A 83 -4.86 -38.33 -2.32
N SER A 84 -5.53 -37.48 -1.56
CA SER A 84 -6.88 -36.98 -1.88
C SER A 84 -6.92 -36.02 -3.08
N ARG A 85 -5.80 -35.41 -3.38
CA ARG A 85 -5.51 -34.65 -4.59
C ARG A 85 -4.09 -34.97 -5.03
N TYR A 86 -3.81 -34.88 -6.32
CA TYR A 86 -2.46 -35.08 -6.87
C TYR A 86 -1.77 -33.74 -7.13
N PRO A 87 -0.54 -33.54 -6.64
CA PRO A 87 0.24 -32.40 -7.02
C PRO A 87 0.61 -32.47 -8.51
N LEU A 88 0.83 -31.31 -9.14
CA LEU A 88 1.32 -31.25 -10.51
C LEU A 88 2.84 -31.41 -10.55
N GLU A 89 3.34 -32.14 -11.56
CA GLU A 89 4.76 -32.30 -11.81
C GLU A 89 5.39 -30.98 -12.29
N GLY A 90 6.23 -30.38 -11.45
CA GLY A 90 6.72 -29.02 -11.62
C GLY A 90 7.41 -28.70 -12.94
N TYR A 91 8.07 -29.69 -13.56
CA TYR A 91 8.78 -29.49 -14.84
C TYR A 91 7.98 -29.91 -16.07
N ARG A 92 6.94 -30.68 -15.91
CA ARG A 92 6.18 -31.28 -17.00
C ARG A 92 4.81 -30.68 -17.20
N GLU A 93 4.18 -30.25 -16.11
CA GLU A 93 2.80 -29.74 -16.12
C GLU A 93 2.78 -28.23 -15.96
N LYS A 94 2.10 -27.58 -16.90
CA LYS A 94 1.99 -26.13 -16.92
C LYS A 94 1.06 -25.64 -15.80
N CYS A 95 1.41 -24.48 -15.22
CA CYS A 95 0.53 -23.72 -14.35
C CYS A 95 0.41 -22.31 -14.93
N GLY A 96 -0.79 -21.91 -15.36
CA GLY A 96 -1.07 -20.60 -15.93
C GLY A 96 -0.98 -19.49 -14.87
N THR A 97 -0.58 -18.29 -15.33
CA THR A 97 -0.39 -17.11 -14.47
C THR A 97 -1.05 -15.86 -15.04
N ASP A 98 -1.51 -15.94 -16.28
CA ASP A 98 -2.09 -14.82 -16.98
C ASP A 98 -3.40 -14.35 -16.32
N VAL A 99 -3.70 -13.07 -16.49
CA VAL A 99 -4.93 -12.46 -16.02
C VAL A 99 -5.44 -11.45 -17.03
N VAL A 100 -6.75 -11.38 -17.19
CA VAL A 100 -7.43 -10.38 -18.01
C VAL A 100 -8.25 -9.47 -17.10
N LEU A 101 -8.01 -8.16 -17.19
CA LEU A 101 -8.64 -7.15 -16.37
C LEU A 101 -9.52 -6.24 -17.22
N GLY A 102 -10.71 -5.90 -16.72
CA GLY A 102 -11.59 -4.93 -17.37
C GLY A 102 -12.46 -5.52 -18.48
N THR A 103 -12.91 -6.76 -18.32
CA THR A 103 -13.70 -7.48 -19.36
C THR A 103 -15.14 -7.01 -19.49
N ARG A 104 -15.67 -6.27 -18.50
CA ARG A 104 -17.11 -5.98 -18.36
C ARG A 104 -17.61 -4.97 -19.39
N HIS A 105 -16.95 -3.83 -19.50
CA HIS A 105 -17.42 -2.72 -20.36
C HIS A 105 -16.36 -2.25 -21.36
N ALA A 106 -15.08 -2.49 -21.11
CA ALA A 106 -14.03 -1.99 -21.97
C ALA A 106 -13.94 -2.78 -23.28
N LYS A 107 -13.80 -2.05 -24.40
CA LYS A 107 -13.55 -2.66 -25.70
C LYS A 107 -12.17 -3.32 -25.79
N LYS A 108 -11.19 -2.81 -25.01
CA LYS A 108 -9.80 -3.27 -24.97
C LYS A 108 -9.40 -3.64 -23.53
N PRO A 109 -9.77 -4.81 -23.02
CA PRO A 109 -9.33 -5.27 -21.70
C PRO A 109 -7.81 -5.42 -21.65
N ILE A 110 -7.25 -5.36 -20.43
CA ILE A 110 -5.82 -5.48 -20.16
C ILE A 110 -5.45 -6.95 -20.01
N HIS A 111 -4.48 -7.43 -20.78
CA HIS A 111 -3.92 -8.77 -20.70
C HIS A 111 -2.54 -8.72 -20.07
N LEU A 112 -2.36 -9.39 -18.94
CA LEU A 112 -1.09 -9.47 -18.20
C LEU A 112 -0.60 -10.91 -18.15
N LYS A 113 0.72 -11.10 -18.20
CA LYS A 113 1.37 -12.42 -18.10
C LYS A 113 1.49 -12.91 -16.66
N THR A 114 1.34 -12.02 -15.69
CA THR A 114 1.43 -12.29 -14.26
C THR A 114 0.34 -11.50 -13.52
N PRO A 115 -0.23 -12.02 -12.43
CA PRO A 115 -1.21 -11.30 -11.64
C PRO A 115 -0.58 -10.26 -10.68
N VAL A 116 0.72 -9.94 -10.83
CA VAL A 116 1.41 -8.93 -10.03
C VAL A 116 1.52 -7.64 -10.82
N THR A 117 0.84 -6.57 -10.36
CA THR A 117 0.85 -5.22 -10.95
C THR A 117 1.65 -4.26 -10.07
N ILE A 118 2.01 -3.10 -10.61
CA ILE A 118 2.72 -2.06 -9.86
C ILE A 118 1.73 -0.95 -9.49
N ALA A 119 1.59 -0.69 -8.19
CA ALA A 119 0.72 0.34 -7.65
C ALA A 119 1.18 1.75 -8.04
N GLY A 120 0.24 2.71 -8.07
CA GLY A 120 0.52 4.10 -8.39
C GLY A 120 1.46 4.77 -7.40
N MET A 121 2.56 5.28 -7.91
CA MET A 121 3.58 6.02 -7.16
C MET A 121 3.96 7.28 -7.94
N SER A 122 3.64 8.45 -7.38
CA SER A 122 3.68 9.72 -8.11
C SER A 122 5.08 10.19 -8.47
N PHE A 123 5.21 10.85 -9.63
CA PHE A 123 6.36 11.70 -9.91
C PHE A 123 6.33 12.91 -8.96
N GLY A 124 7.46 13.22 -8.38
CA GLY A 124 7.57 14.18 -7.29
C GLY A 124 7.83 13.47 -5.96
N SER A 125 7.08 12.42 -5.64
CA SER A 125 7.49 11.50 -4.57
C SER A 125 8.64 10.60 -5.04
N LEU A 126 8.57 10.08 -6.26
CA LEU A 126 9.66 9.35 -6.92
C LEU A 126 10.40 10.23 -7.92
N SER A 127 11.66 9.92 -8.14
CA SER A 127 12.52 10.52 -9.16
C SER A 127 12.11 10.09 -10.59
N GLY A 128 12.53 10.88 -11.59
CA GLY A 128 12.32 10.52 -13.00
C GLY A 128 12.94 9.17 -13.37
N PRO A 129 14.23 8.91 -13.04
CA PRO A 129 14.85 7.60 -13.27
C PRO A 129 14.12 6.43 -12.58
N ALA A 130 13.55 6.63 -11.39
CA ALA A 130 12.72 5.61 -10.74
C ALA A 130 11.43 5.33 -11.51
N LYS A 131 10.76 6.36 -12.04
CA LYS A 131 9.57 6.20 -12.90
C LYS A 131 9.90 5.43 -14.19
N GLU A 132 11.03 5.73 -14.83
CA GLU A 132 11.54 4.97 -15.97
C GLU A 132 11.79 3.50 -15.61
N SER A 133 12.41 3.26 -14.44
CA SER A 133 12.71 1.91 -13.96
C SER A 133 11.44 1.08 -13.77
N LEU A 134 10.36 1.69 -13.21
CA LEU A 134 9.06 1.05 -13.06
C LEU A 134 8.47 0.64 -14.40
N GLY A 135 8.48 1.54 -15.39
CA GLY A 135 8.00 1.25 -16.74
C GLY A 135 8.76 0.12 -17.42
N ARG A 136 10.10 0.14 -17.35
CA ARG A 136 10.97 -0.91 -17.90
C ARG A 136 10.74 -2.26 -17.22
N GLY A 137 10.65 -2.26 -15.88
CA GLY A 137 10.43 -3.47 -15.10
C GLY A 137 9.07 -4.10 -15.39
N ALA A 138 8.01 -3.29 -15.41
CA ALA A 138 6.67 -3.75 -15.75
C ALA A 138 6.60 -4.37 -17.16
N THR A 139 7.17 -3.68 -18.14
CA THR A 139 7.23 -4.15 -19.54
C THR A 139 7.95 -5.48 -19.66
N ALA A 140 9.13 -5.61 -19.03
CA ALA A 140 9.93 -6.84 -19.08
C ALA A 140 9.20 -8.01 -18.38
N ALA A 141 8.49 -7.75 -17.30
CA ALA A 141 7.69 -8.75 -16.59
C ALA A 141 6.35 -9.07 -17.29
N GLY A 142 5.94 -8.27 -18.29
CA GLY A 142 4.66 -8.43 -18.97
C GLY A 142 3.45 -8.05 -18.11
N THR A 143 3.60 -7.01 -17.29
CA THR A 143 2.55 -6.47 -16.41
C THR A 143 2.36 -4.97 -16.59
N SER A 144 1.55 -4.35 -15.74
CA SER A 144 1.25 -2.93 -15.77
C SER A 144 1.96 -2.14 -14.68
N THR A 145 2.26 -0.88 -14.99
CA THR A 145 2.61 0.16 -14.02
C THR A 145 1.49 1.18 -13.92
N THR A 146 1.52 2.03 -12.89
CA THR A 146 0.47 3.02 -12.62
C THR A 146 1.09 4.37 -12.28
N THR A 147 0.54 5.47 -12.83
CA THR A 147 1.19 6.80 -12.76
C THR A 147 1.38 7.34 -11.34
N GLY A 148 0.40 7.19 -10.48
CA GLY A 148 0.32 7.93 -9.22
C GLY A 148 -0.24 9.36 -9.40
N ASP A 149 -0.23 10.14 -8.31
CA ASP A 149 -0.69 11.52 -8.29
C ASP A 149 0.27 12.44 -9.07
N GLY A 150 -0.28 13.41 -9.80
CA GLY A 150 0.51 14.41 -10.51
C GLY A 150 0.71 14.19 -12.00
N GLY A 151 0.04 13.21 -12.58
CA GLY A 151 -0.01 13.00 -14.04
C GLY A 151 0.99 12.00 -14.59
N MET A 152 1.00 11.86 -15.91
CA MET A 152 1.82 10.90 -16.67
C MET A 152 3.18 11.50 -17.00
N THR A 153 4.27 10.79 -16.69
CA THR A 153 5.62 11.19 -17.10
C THR A 153 6.01 10.54 -18.42
N GLN A 154 6.87 11.22 -19.19
CA GLN A 154 7.42 10.67 -20.43
C GLN A 154 8.32 9.45 -20.13
N GLU A 155 9.06 9.48 -19.03
CA GLU A 155 9.93 8.40 -18.59
C GLU A 155 9.16 7.11 -18.36
N GLU A 156 8.02 7.18 -17.68
CA GLU A 156 7.22 5.98 -17.42
C GLU A 156 6.45 5.54 -18.65
N ARG A 157 5.70 6.47 -19.32
CA ARG A 157 4.91 6.12 -20.51
C ARG A 157 5.77 5.60 -21.66
N GLY A 158 6.93 6.22 -21.90
CA GLY A 158 7.83 5.83 -22.98
C GLY A 158 8.44 4.43 -22.83
N HIS A 159 8.41 3.85 -21.64
CA HIS A 159 8.99 2.54 -21.35
C HIS A 159 7.95 1.51 -20.85
N SER A 160 6.67 1.87 -20.78
CA SER A 160 5.58 0.98 -20.35
C SER A 160 4.79 0.48 -21.54
N THR A 161 4.66 -0.84 -21.69
CA THR A 161 3.69 -1.43 -22.63
C THR A 161 2.26 -1.29 -22.14
N THR A 162 2.06 -1.33 -20.81
CA THR A 162 0.77 -1.18 -20.18
C THR A 162 0.88 -0.20 -19.02
N LEU A 163 0.18 0.93 -19.12
CA LEU A 163 0.18 2.01 -18.13
C LEU A 163 -1.25 2.35 -17.71
N VAL A 164 -1.47 2.29 -16.39
CA VAL A 164 -2.73 2.73 -15.77
C VAL A 164 -2.57 4.18 -15.32
N TYR A 165 -3.49 5.06 -15.72
CA TYR A 165 -3.51 6.46 -15.30
C TYR A 165 -4.34 6.63 -14.03
N GLN A 166 -3.77 7.22 -12.97
CA GLN A 166 -4.52 7.56 -11.77
C GLN A 166 -5.26 8.89 -11.90
N TYR A 167 -6.58 8.82 -11.78
CA TYR A 167 -7.47 9.97 -11.72
C TYR A 167 -7.85 10.25 -10.25
N LEU A 168 -7.23 11.27 -9.67
CA LEU A 168 -7.31 11.57 -8.23
C LEU A 168 -8.18 12.79 -7.92
N PRO A 169 -8.60 12.96 -6.65
CA PRO A 169 -9.35 14.15 -6.22
C PRO A 169 -8.65 15.47 -6.52
N SER A 170 -7.33 15.48 -6.48
CA SER A 170 -6.49 16.67 -6.74
C SER A 170 -6.55 17.20 -8.16
N ARG A 171 -6.79 16.34 -9.14
CA ARG A 171 -6.70 16.65 -10.58
C ARG A 171 -5.33 17.17 -11.03
N TYR A 172 -4.27 17.03 -10.24
CA TYR A 172 -2.95 17.52 -10.59
C TYR A 172 -2.42 16.88 -11.87
N GLY A 173 -2.05 17.72 -12.85
CA GLY A 173 -1.54 17.27 -14.14
C GLY A 173 -2.53 16.51 -15.02
N MET A 174 -3.82 16.47 -14.64
CA MET A 174 -4.84 15.79 -15.42
C MET A 174 -5.11 16.51 -16.72
N ASN A 175 -5.10 15.74 -17.81
CA ASN A 175 -5.55 16.22 -19.12
C ASN A 175 -6.15 15.05 -19.92
N PRO A 176 -7.12 15.32 -20.82
CA PRO A 176 -7.78 14.26 -21.58
C PRO A 176 -6.85 13.47 -22.52
N ASP A 177 -5.79 14.10 -23.02
CA ASP A 177 -4.86 13.43 -23.94
C ASP A 177 -4.06 12.34 -23.23
N ASP A 178 -3.67 12.55 -21.98
CA ASP A 178 -3.00 11.52 -21.19
C ASP A 178 -3.97 10.39 -20.81
N LEU A 179 -5.25 10.70 -20.54
CA LEU A 179 -6.27 9.67 -20.35
C LEU A 179 -6.41 8.76 -21.58
N ARG A 180 -6.39 9.34 -22.79
CA ARG A 180 -6.44 8.57 -24.04
C ARG A 180 -5.17 7.76 -24.30
N LYS A 181 -3.99 8.26 -23.89
CA LYS A 181 -2.71 7.56 -24.04
C LYS A 181 -2.51 6.42 -23.04
N ALA A 182 -3.22 6.43 -21.94
CA ALA A 182 -3.20 5.33 -20.97
C ALA A 182 -3.88 4.08 -21.50
N ASP A 183 -3.60 2.93 -20.90
CA ASP A 183 -4.22 1.65 -21.26
C ASP A 183 -5.43 1.32 -20.37
N ALA A 184 -5.48 1.89 -19.15
CA ALA A 184 -6.62 1.89 -18.25
C ALA A 184 -6.62 3.16 -17.41
N ILE A 185 -7.75 3.48 -16.77
CA ILE A 185 -7.88 4.61 -15.85
C ILE A 185 -8.27 4.08 -14.48
N GLU A 186 -7.50 4.44 -13.45
CA GLU A 186 -7.79 4.14 -12.06
C GLU A 186 -8.33 5.38 -11.34
N LEU A 187 -9.63 5.40 -11.09
CA LEU A 187 -10.29 6.45 -10.32
C LEU A 187 -10.05 6.18 -8.83
N VAL A 188 -9.31 7.07 -8.17
CA VAL A 188 -8.88 6.89 -6.78
C VAL A 188 -9.85 7.59 -5.84
N VAL A 189 -10.54 6.83 -4.99
CA VAL A 189 -11.34 7.33 -3.88
C VAL A 189 -10.50 7.44 -2.62
N GLY A 190 -9.60 6.47 -2.41
CA GLY A 190 -8.70 6.42 -1.28
C GLY A 190 -7.60 5.38 -1.45
N GLN A 191 -6.71 5.29 -0.48
CA GLN A 191 -5.64 4.30 -0.42
C GLN A 191 -5.44 3.79 1.02
N GLY A 192 -4.81 2.62 1.16
CA GLY A 192 -4.71 1.90 2.43
C GLY A 192 -3.99 2.65 3.54
N ALA A 193 -2.94 3.40 3.23
CA ALA A 193 -2.17 4.14 4.22
C ALA A 193 -2.91 5.36 4.81
N LYS A 194 -3.93 5.86 4.12
CA LYS A 194 -4.66 7.08 4.54
C LYS A 194 -6.10 7.11 4.00
N PRO A 195 -6.95 6.16 4.36
CA PRO A 195 -8.35 6.18 3.92
C PRO A 195 -9.05 7.43 4.47
N GLY A 196 -9.70 8.20 3.59
CA GLY A 196 -10.31 9.48 3.97
C GLY A 196 -9.32 10.64 4.14
N GLY A 197 -8.02 10.41 3.90
CA GLY A 197 -6.98 11.43 3.86
C GLY A 197 -6.60 11.80 2.43
N GLY A 198 -6.29 13.07 2.20
CA GLY A 198 -5.80 13.55 0.90
C GLY A 198 -4.32 13.22 0.66
N GLY A 199 -3.86 13.42 -0.58
CA GLY A 199 -2.45 13.32 -0.94
C GLY A 199 -1.62 14.43 -0.28
N MET A 200 -0.35 14.13 0.01
CA MET A 200 0.61 15.07 0.58
C MET A 200 1.93 14.97 -0.17
N LEU A 201 2.49 16.12 -0.55
CA LEU A 201 3.85 16.25 -1.04
C LEU A 201 4.43 17.54 -0.48
N LEU A 202 5.53 17.45 0.27
CA LEU A 202 6.09 18.62 0.95
C LEU A 202 6.94 19.47 -0.01
N GLY A 203 7.03 20.75 0.30
CA GLY A 203 7.61 21.79 -0.54
C GLY A 203 9.03 21.50 -1.02
N GLN A 204 9.87 20.85 -0.20
CA GLN A 204 11.22 20.46 -0.57
C GLN A 204 11.30 19.50 -1.77
N LYS A 205 10.21 18.78 -2.07
CA LYS A 205 10.09 17.89 -3.24
C LYS A 205 9.35 18.55 -4.41
N ILE A 206 8.77 19.75 -4.23
CA ILE A 206 8.06 20.47 -5.29
C ILE A 206 9.03 21.37 -6.04
N THR A 207 9.88 20.73 -6.84
CA THR A 207 10.80 21.40 -7.76
C THR A 207 10.02 22.09 -8.90
N LYS A 208 10.69 22.96 -9.64
CA LYS A 208 10.13 23.64 -10.83
C LYS A 208 9.43 22.69 -11.81
N ARG A 209 10.01 21.49 -12.03
CA ARG A 209 9.42 20.47 -12.91
C ARG A 209 8.14 19.89 -12.32
N VAL A 210 8.15 19.53 -11.05
CA VAL A 210 6.98 19.00 -10.33
C VAL A 210 5.87 20.05 -10.28
N ALA A 211 6.20 21.29 -9.92
CA ALA A 211 5.28 22.42 -9.88
C ALA A 211 4.60 22.65 -11.23
N LYS A 212 5.39 22.69 -12.32
CA LYS A 212 4.86 22.84 -13.70
C LYS A 212 3.92 21.68 -14.06
N MET A 213 4.30 20.45 -13.77
CA MET A 213 3.53 19.26 -14.11
C MET A 213 2.20 19.20 -13.35
N ARG A 214 2.19 19.66 -12.10
CA ARG A 214 1.00 19.66 -11.23
C ARG A 214 0.20 20.96 -11.28
N CYS A 215 0.64 21.98 -12.02
CA CYS A 215 0.05 23.31 -12.05
C CYS A 215 -0.01 23.98 -10.67
N LEU A 216 1.10 23.92 -9.93
CA LEU A 216 1.23 24.40 -8.57
C LEU A 216 2.42 25.35 -8.42
N PRO A 217 2.46 26.21 -7.37
CA PRO A 217 3.64 26.98 -7.01
C PRO A 217 4.81 26.07 -6.60
N GLU A 218 6.03 26.46 -6.96
CA GLU A 218 7.26 25.78 -6.56
C GLU A 218 7.55 25.97 -5.07
N GLY A 219 8.07 24.95 -4.39
CA GLY A 219 8.56 25.01 -3.02
C GLY A 219 7.48 25.12 -1.94
N ILE A 220 6.20 24.98 -2.28
CA ILE A 220 5.08 25.07 -1.33
C ILE A 220 4.47 23.68 -1.12
N ASP A 221 4.18 23.33 0.16
CA ASP A 221 3.53 22.09 0.52
C ASP A 221 2.22 21.90 -0.24
N GLN A 222 2.09 20.74 -0.86
CA GLN A 222 0.89 20.35 -1.55
C GLN A 222 0.06 19.41 -0.67
N ARG A 223 -1.22 19.74 -0.54
CA ARG A 223 -2.24 18.90 0.08
C ARG A 223 -3.42 18.80 -0.85
N SER A 224 -3.76 17.59 -1.29
CA SER A 224 -4.93 17.38 -2.12
C SER A 224 -6.19 17.22 -1.28
N SER A 225 -7.34 17.42 -1.92
CA SER A 225 -8.64 17.11 -1.33
C SER A 225 -8.72 15.65 -0.91
N CYS A 226 -9.43 15.36 0.17
CA CYS A 226 -9.69 14.00 0.64
C CYS A 226 -10.88 13.33 -0.08
N ARG A 227 -11.62 14.10 -0.89
CA ARG A 227 -12.75 13.64 -1.73
C ARG A 227 -12.72 14.35 -3.07
N HIS A 228 -13.34 13.76 -4.07
CA HIS A 228 -13.49 14.39 -5.37
C HIS A 228 -14.35 15.66 -5.26
N PRO A 229 -13.91 16.80 -5.83
CA PRO A 229 -14.61 18.08 -5.65
C PRO A 229 -15.94 18.15 -6.42
N ASP A 230 -16.09 17.32 -7.44
CA ASP A 230 -17.21 17.32 -8.37
C ASP A 230 -18.24 16.20 -8.09
N TRP A 231 -18.17 15.56 -6.93
CA TRP A 231 -19.20 14.62 -6.51
C TRP A 231 -19.50 14.72 -5.00
N THR A 232 -20.72 14.41 -4.63
CA THR A 232 -21.22 14.45 -3.26
C THR A 232 -21.79 13.10 -2.78
N GLY A 233 -22.03 12.18 -3.72
CA GLY A 233 -22.60 10.87 -3.43
C GLY A 233 -22.22 9.78 -4.44
N PRO A 234 -22.73 8.56 -4.23
CA PRO A 234 -22.44 7.42 -5.10
C PRO A 234 -22.89 7.61 -6.55
N ASP A 235 -23.97 8.33 -6.78
CA ASP A 235 -24.52 8.57 -8.12
C ASP A 235 -23.55 9.43 -8.97
N ASP A 236 -22.83 10.35 -8.33
CA ASP A 236 -21.81 11.14 -9.01
C ASP A 236 -20.62 10.29 -9.47
N LEU A 237 -20.34 9.16 -8.78
CA LEU A 237 -19.32 8.20 -9.21
C LEU A 237 -19.72 7.55 -10.54
N GLU A 238 -20.98 7.17 -10.72
CA GLU A 238 -21.49 6.60 -11.98
C GLU A 238 -21.34 7.61 -13.13
N ILE A 239 -21.73 8.86 -12.90
CA ILE A 239 -21.58 9.95 -13.87
C ILE A 239 -20.11 10.13 -14.24
N LYS A 240 -19.21 10.13 -13.25
CA LYS A 240 -17.77 10.28 -13.49
C LYS A 240 -17.19 9.10 -14.28
N ILE A 241 -17.58 7.88 -13.96
CA ILE A 241 -17.16 6.70 -14.73
C ILE A 241 -17.66 6.79 -16.18
N ALA A 242 -18.90 7.19 -16.41
CA ALA A 242 -19.44 7.40 -17.75
C ALA A 242 -18.65 8.47 -18.51
N GLU A 243 -18.33 9.61 -17.89
CA GLU A 243 -17.50 10.67 -18.47
C GLU A 243 -16.12 10.14 -18.90
N LEU A 244 -15.44 9.37 -18.04
CA LEU A 244 -14.14 8.79 -18.37
C LEU A 244 -14.23 7.78 -19.53
N ARG A 245 -15.32 7.03 -19.63
CA ARG A 245 -15.59 6.14 -20.77
C ARG A 245 -15.76 6.92 -22.07
N GLU A 246 -16.55 8.00 -22.06
CA GLU A 246 -16.71 8.86 -23.23
C GLU A 246 -15.39 9.50 -23.69
N ILE A 247 -14.57 10.00 -22.73
CA ILE A 247 -13.24 10.55 -23.05
C ILE A 247 -12.35 9.52 -23.77
N THR A 248 -12.51 8.25 -23.47
CA THR A 248 -11.69 7.15 -23.99
C THR A 248 -12.39 6.28 -25.03
N ASP A 249 -13.51 6.74 -25.61
CA ASP A 249 -14.31 6.03 -26.62
C ASP A 249 -14.71 4.60 -26.18
N TRP A 250 -14.90 4.40 -24.88
CA TRP A 250 -15.20 3.09 -24.25
C TRP A 250 -14.09 2.03 -24.50
N GLU A 251 -12.89 2.46 -24.86
CA GLU A 251 -11.81 1.52 -25.13
C GLU A 251 -11.15 1.02 -23.83
N LYS A 252 -11.02 1.89 -22.84
CA LYS A 252 -10.19 1.64 -21.65
C LYS A 252 -11.00 1.10 -20.50
N PRO A 253 -10.48 0.10 -19.73
CA PRO A 253 -11.07 -0.28 -18.48
C PRO A 253 -11.02 0.86 -17.46
N ILE A 254 -12.10 0.98 -16.67
CA ILE A 254 -12.15 1.92 -15.53
C ILE A 254 -12.05 1.12 -14.24
N TYR A 255 -10.97 1.36 -13.51
CA TYR A 255 -10.73 0.83 -12.18
C TYR A 255 -11.24 1.81 -11.14
N VAL A 256 -11.71 1.33 -10.00
CA VAL A 256 -12.01 2.15 -8.82
C VAL A 256 -11.15 1.67 -7.67
N LYS A 257 -10.25 2.55 -7.19
CA LYS A 257 -9.37 2.27 -6.06
C LYS A 257 -9.94 2.82 -4.78
N ILE A 258 -10.04 1.96 -3.76
CA ILE A 258 -10.56 2.27 -2.42
C ILE A 258 -9.56 1.81 -1.35
N GLY A 259 -9.43 2.58 -0.28
CA GLY A 259 -8.78 2.10 0.94
C GLY A 259 -9.69 1.12 1.68
N ALA A 260 -9.13 0.04 2.20
CA ALA A 260 -9.90 -0.96 2.92
C ALA A 260 -10.44 -0.40 4.25
N THR A 261 -11.73 -0.04 4.26
CA THR A 261 -12.45 0.47 5.44
C THR A 261 -13.79 -0.24 5.62
N ARG A 262 -14.67 -0.17 4.62
CA ARG A 262 -15.96 -0.85 4.57
C ARG A 262 -16.08 -1.68 3.28
N PRO A 263 -15.20 -2.70 3.10
CA PRO A 263 -14.95 -3.33 1.79
C PRO A 263 -16.21 -3.88 1.13
N TYR A 264 -17.15 -4.47 1.86
CA TYR A 264 -18.40 -4.96 1.26
C TYR A 264 -19.21 -3.82 0.59
N PHE A 265 -19.44 -2.74 1.33
CA PHE A 265 -20.28 -1.64 0.84
C PHE A 265 -19.59 -0.81 -0.23
N ASP A 266 -18.31 -0.51 -0.04
CA ASP A 266 -17.54 0.31 -0.97
C ASP A 266 -17.34 -0.41 -2.31
N VAL A 267 -17.06 -1.72 -2.28
CA VAL A 267 -16.99 -2.56 -3.49
C VAL A 267 -18.35 -2.62 -4.18
N ALA A 268 -19.44 -2.84 -3.42
CA ALA A 268 -20.78 -2.89 -4.01
C ALA A 268 -21.16 -1.58 -4.70
N LEU A 269 -20.83 -0.43 -4.10
CA LEU A 269 -21.08 0.88 -4.70
C LEU A 269 -20.22 1.11 -5.95
N ALA A 270 -18.93 0.75 -5.92
CA ALA A 270 -18.05 0.85 -7.09
C ALA A 270 -18.57 0.00 -8.26
N VAL A 271 -19.03 -1.23 -8.00
CA VAL A 271 -19.60 -2.13 -9.02
C VAL A 271 -20.89 -1.58 -9.59
N LYS A 272 -21.79 -1.05 -8.75
CA LYS A 272 -23.05 -0.42 -9.19
C LYS A 272 -22.81 0.82 -10.02
N ALA A 273 -21.81 1.62 -9.67
CA ALA A 273 -21.39 2.79 -10.44
C ALA A 273 -20.72 2.43 -11.78
N GLY A 274 -20.49 1.15 -12.07
CA GLY A 274 -20.00 0.70 -13.37
C GLY A 274 -18.49 0.41 -13.43
N ALA A 275 -17.79 0.21 -12.32
CA ALA A 275 -16.38 -0.20 -12.33
C ALA A 275 -16.19 -1.51 -13.11
N ASP A 276 -15.09 -1.60 -13.88
CA ASP A 276 -14.64 -2.85 -14.49
C ASP A 276 -13.74 -3.64 -13.54
N VAL A 277 -12.95 -2.94 -12.72
CA VAL A 277 -12.02 -3.51 -11.77
C VAL A 277 -12.12 -2.71 -10.47
N VAL A 278 -12.09 -3.40 -9.34
CA VAL A 278 -11.93 -2.76 -8.03
C VAL A 278 -10.53 -3.01 -7.51
N VAL A 279 -9.85 -1.95 -7.06
CA VAL A 279 -8.54 -2.02 -6.41
C VAL A 279 -8.73 -1.75 -4.92
N LEU A 280 -8.57 -2.78 -4.10
CA LEU A 280 -8.76 -2.74 -2.66
C LEU A 280 -7.39 -2.67 -1.97
N ASP A 281 -7.12 -1.56 -1.27
CA ASP A 281 -5.82 -1.28 -0.68
C ASP A 281 -5.88 -1.37 0.85
N GLY A 282 -5.18 -2.35 1.43
CA GLY A 282 -5.09 -2.58 2.87
C GLY A 282 -4.18 -1.59 3.60
N MET A 283 -4.38 -1.43 4.90
CA MET A 283 -3.66 -0.46 5.73
C MET A 283 -2.14 -0.71 5.83
N GLN A 284 -1.66 -1.91 5.48
CA GLN A 284 -0.23 -2.19 5.41
C GLN A 284 0.47 -1.52 4.21
N GLY A 285 -0.29 -0.95 3.28
CA GLY A 285 0.26 -0.18 2.16
C GLY A 285 0.93 1.10 2.65
N GLY A 286 2.12 1.41 2.12
CA GLY A 286 2.80 2.68 2.37
C GLY A 286 2.27 3.82 1.50
N THR A 287 2.84 5.00 1.70
CA THR A 287 2.61 6.20 0.90
C THR A 287 3.88 7.05 0.86
N ALA A 288 3.92 8.10 0.04
CA ALA A 288 5.05 9.03 0.03
C ALA A 288 5.12 9.86 1.31
N ALA A 289 3.97 10.34 1.79
CA ALA A 289 3.86 11.14 2.99
C ALA A 289 2.42 11.11 3.51
N THR A 290 2.26 10.91 4.82
CA THR A 290 1.02 11.18 5.55
C THR A 290 1.31 11.28 7.04
N GLN A 291 0.33 11.76 7.80
CA GLN A 291 0.38 11.72 9.25
C GLN A 291 0.42 10.26 9.73
N GLU A 292 1.32 9.94 10.66
CA GLU A 292 1.48 8.60 11.21
C GLU A 292 0.17 8.02 11.76
N VAL A 293 -0.65 8.85 12.38
CA VAL A 293 -1.96 8.45 12.94
C VAL A 293 -2.88 7.78 11.90
N PHE A 294 -2.79 8.17 10.63
CA PHE A 294 -3.52 7.47 9.57
C PHE A 294 -2.99 6.05 9.37
N ILE A 295 -1.67 5.92 9.23
CA ILE A 295 -1.01 4.63 8.95
C ILE A 295 -1.28 3.63 10.07
N GLU A 296 -1.26 4.09 11.33
CA GLU A 296 -1.37 3.21 12.49
C GLU A 296 -2.80 2.94 12.97
N HIS A 297 -3.77 3.83 12.65
CA HIS A 297 -5.07 3.77 13.32
C HIS A 297 -6.28 3.83 12.39
N VAL A 298 -6.09 3.96 11.07
CA VAL A 298 -7.21 4.08 10.13
C VAL A 298 -7.09 3.06 9.01
N GLY A 299 -8.14 2.28 8.80
CA GLY A 299 -8.20 1.24 7.77
C GLY A 299 -8.24 -0.17 8.35
N LEU A 300 -8.29 -1.14 7.45
CA LEU A 300 -8.29 -2.57 7.75
C LEU A 300 -7.06 -3.26 7.17
N PRO A 301 -6.49 -4.26 7.87
CA PRO A 301 -5.53 -5.17 7.26
C PRO A 301 -6.11 -5.84 6.02
N ILE A 302 -5.31 -5.99 4.96
CA ILE A 302 -5.81 -6.56 3.70
C ILE A 302 -6.41 -7.96 3.88
N LEU A 303 -5.86 -8.76 4.78
CA LEU A 303 -6.37 -10.10 5.09
C LEU A 303 -7.85 -10.08 5.48
N SER A 304 -8.27 -9.08 6.26
CA SER A 304 -9.67 -8.96 6.74
C SER A 304 -10.60 -8.34 5.70
N ALA A 305 -10.07 -7.74 4.64
CA ALA A 305 -10.83 -6.99 3.66
C ALA A 305 -11.22 -7.79 2.40
N ILE A 306 -10.45 -8.85 2.06
CA ILE A 306 -10.66 -9.59 0.81
C ILE A 306 -11.99 -10.32 0.81
N ARG A 307 -12.31 -11.10 1.86
CA ARG A 307 -13.53 -11.92 1.86
C ARG A 307 -14.82 -11.11 1.83
N PRO A 308 -14.98 -10.00 2.58
CA PRO A 308 -16.12 -9.12 2.43
C PRO A 308 -16.24 -8.48 1.03
N ALA A 309 -15.12 -8.14 0.40
CA ALA A 309 -15.11 -7.62 -0.98
C ALA A 309 -15.60 -8.68 -1.97
N VAL A 310 -15.08 -9.90 -1.89
CA VAL A 310 -15.52 -11.05 -2.72
C VAL A 310 -17.00 -11.34 -2.51
N LYS A 311 -17.49 -11.28 -1.27
CA LYS A 311 -18.91 -11.45 -0.99
C LYS A 311 -19.76 -10.40 -1.69
N ALA A 312 -19.35 -9.14 -1.72
CA ALA A 312 -20.07 -8.10 -2.47
C ALA A 312 -20.13 -8.40 -3.96
N LEU A 313 -19.03 -8.88 -4.56
CA LEU A 313 -19.01 -9.28 -5.97
C LEU A 313 -19.92 -10.49 -6.25
N GLN A 314 -19.97 -11.45 -5.32
CA GLN A 314 -20.86 -12.63 -5.41
C GLN A 314 -22.33 -12.22 -5.30
N ASP A 315 -22.69 -11.39 -4.32
CA ASP A 315 -24.07 -10.95 -4.10
C ASP A 315 -24.62 -10.13 -5.27
N LEU A 316 -23.72 -9.44 -5.99
CA LEU A 316 -24.06 -8.69 -7.22
C LEU A 316 -24.00 -9.53 -8.51
N GLY A 317 -23.63 -10.81 -8.41
CA GLY A 317 -23.54 -11.73 -9.55
C GLY A 317 -22.45 -11.36 -10.57
N VAL A 318 -21.37 -10.67 -10.13
CA VAL A 318 -20.25 -10.26 -11.00
C VAL A 318 -18.92 -10.92 -10.65
N TYR A 319 -18.89 -11.81 -9.67
CA TYR A 319 -17.70 -12.58 -9.31
C TYR A 319 -17.52 -13.76 -10.25
N ARG A 320 -16.40 -13.79 -11.00
CA ARG A 320 -16.04 -14.88 -11.95
C ARG A 320 -17.19 -15.25 -12.91
N ASN A 321 -17.91 -14.25 -13.39
CA ASN A 321 -19.08 -14.40 -14.26
C ASN A 321 -18.76 -14.10 -15.74
N GLY A 322 -17.74 -14.75 -16.30
CA GLY A 322 -17.33 -14.61 -17.69
C GLY A 322 -17.05 -13.13 -18.06
N LYS A 323 -17.69 -12.66 -19.14
CA LYS A 323 -17.51 -11.27 -19.57
C LYS A 323 -18.11 -10.24 -18.61
N ASN A 324 -19.08 -10.61 -17.77
CA ASN A 324 -19.68 -9.70 -16.80
C ASN A 324 -18.91 -9.65 -15.47
N SER A 325 -17.70 -10.20 -15.45
CA SER A 325 -16.88 -10.20 -14.25
C SER A 325 -16.34 -8.81 -13.93
N VAL A 326 -16.37 -8.44 -12.65
CA VAL A 326 -15.57 -7.36 -12.08
C VAL A 326 -14.38 -7.99 -11.39
N GLN A 327 -13.17 -7.65 -11.82
CA GLN A 327 -11.96 -8.20 -11.24
C GLN A 327 -11.59 -7.45 -9.97
N LEU A 328 -10.99 -8.16 -9.01
CA LEU A 328 -10.51 -7.63 -7.74
C LEU A 328 -8.97 -7.64 -7.72
N ILE A 329 -8.36 -6.45 -7.67
CA ILE A 329 -6.93 -6.29 -7.37
C ILE A 329 -6.80 -5.94 -5.89
N VAL A 330 -5.90 -6.62 -5.17
CA VAL A 330 -5.64 -6.31 -3.77
C VAL A 330 -4.21 -5.82 -3.57
N SER A 331 -4.02 -4.88 -2.65
CA SER A 331 -2.72 -4.31 -2.30
C SER A 331 -2.60 -4.06 -0.79
N GLY A 332 -1.40 -3.74 -0.35
CA GLY A 332 -1.08 -3.51 1.06
C GLY A 332 -0.34 -4.69 1.69
N GLY A 333 0.99 -4.58 1.78
CA GLY A 333 1.84 -5.57 2.44
C GLY A 333 2.13 -6.84 1.64
N ILE A 334 1.99 -6.83 0.32
CA ILE A 334 2.35 -7.96 -0.56
C ILE A 334 3.87 -7.99 -0.75
N ARG A 335 4.53 -9.13 -0.42
CA ARG A 335 6.00 -9.22 -0.32
C ARG A 335 6.64 -10.32 -1.15
N ASN A 336 5.91 -11.40 -1.45
CA ASN A 336 6.45 -12.59 -2.10
C ASN A 336 5.36 -13.38 -2.83
N GLY A 337 5.73 -14.44 -3.53
CA GLY A 337 4.79 -15.26 -4.28
C GLY A 337 3.80 -16.05 -3.41
N ALA A 338 4.13 -16.32 -2.15
CA ALA A 338 3.17 -16.93 -1.22
C ALA A 338 2.04 -15.96 -0.87
N ASP A 339 2.35 -14.68 -0.65
CA ASP A 339 1.34 -13.64 -0.45
C ASP A 339 0.44 -13.51 -1.68
N VAL A 340 1.01 -13.54 -2.90
CA VAL A 340 0.26 -13.53 -4.17
C VAL A 340 -0.70 -14.72 -4.24
N ALA A 341 -0.20 -15.93 -4.01
CA ALA A 341 -1.01 -17.13 -4.08
C ALA A 341 -2.14 -17.14 -3.04
N LYS A 342 -1.88 -16.68 -1.80
CA LYS A 342 -2.89 -16.59 -0.73
C LYS A 342 -3.95 -15.53 -1.05
N ALA A 343 -3.56 -14.38 -1.58
CA ALA A 343 -4.51 -13.37 -2.03
C ALA A 343 -5.45 -13.90 -3.12
N ILE A 344 -4.91 -14.61 -4.11
CA ILE A 344 -5.70 -15.24 -5.19
C ILE A 344 -6.58 -16.35 -4.64
N ALA A 345 -6.09 -17.19 -3.73
CA ALA A 345 -6.88 -18.23 -3.09
C ALA A 345 -8.05 -17.66 -2.29
N LEU A 346 -7.89 -16.50 -1.67
CA LEU A 346 -8.98 -15.79 -0.98
C LEU A 346 -9.96 -15.10 -1.93
N GLY A 347 -9.67 -15.05 -3.22
CA GLY A 347 -10.59 -14.60 -4.27
C GLY A 347 -10.19 -13.34 -5.03
N ALA A 348 -8.98 -12.84 -4.86
CA ALA A 348 -8.44 -11.78 -5.72
C ALA A 348 -8.11 -12.32 -7.12
N ASP A 349 -8.15 -11.44 -8.12
CA ASP A 349 -7.71 -11.73 -9.49
C ASP A 349 -6.25 -11.30 -9.73
N ALA A 350 -5.80 -10.26 -9.05
CA ALA A 350 -4.43 -9.78 -9.10
C ALA A 350 -4.04 -9.08 -7.79
N VAL A 351 -2.75 -8.79 -7.67
CA VAL A 351 -2.20 -7.99 -6.56
C VAL A 351 -1.46 -6.78 -7.10
N ALA A 352 -1.33 -5.73 -6.27
CA ALA A 352 -0.50 -4.58 -6.59
C ALA A 352 0.59 -4.38 -5.52
N ILE A 353 1.84 -4.14 -5.96
CA ILE A 353 2.99 -3.91 -5.10
C ILE A 353 3.47 -2.46 -5.18
N GLY A 354 3.78 -1.86 -4.04
CA GLY A 354 4.37 -0.51 -3.93
C GLY A 354 5.76 -0.56 -3.29
N THR A 355 5.83 -0.61 -1.97
CA THR A 355 7.09 -0.64 -1.19
C THR A 355 8.02 -1.76 -1.66
N ALA A 356 7.48 -2.96 -1.92
CA ALA A 356 8.28 -4.08 -2.43
C ALA A 356 8.91 -3.79 -3.81
N ALA A 357 8.21 -3.04 -4.68
CA ALA A 357 8.77 -2.60 -5.95
C ALA A 357 9.91 -1.58 -5.74
N LEU A 358 9.78 -0.63 -4.80
CA LEU A 358 10.84 0.34 -4.48
C LEU A 358 12.10 -0.37 -3.95
N ILE A 359 11.93 -1.32 -3.04
CA ILE A 359 13.03 -2.14 -2.52
C ILE A 359 13.71 -2.91 -3.67
N ALA A 360 12.93 -3.48 -4.58
CA ALA A 360 13.48 -4.17 -5.75
C ALA A 360 14.26 -3.24 -6.69
N LEU A 361 13.87 -1.97 -6.80
CA LEU A 361 14.66 -0.96 -7.53
C LEU A 361 15.99 -0.63 -6.84
N GLY A 362 16.08 -0.76 -5.53
CA GLY A 362 17.26 -0.45 -4.71
C GLY A 362 17.03 0.57 -3.60
N ASP A 363 15.78 0.86 -3.25
CA ASP A 363 15.46 1.65 -2.07
C ASP A 363 15.93 0.92 -0.81
N ASN A 364 16.45 1.67 0.16
CA ASN A 364 16.94 1.12 1.42
C ASN A 364 18.05 0.05 1.28
N ASP A 365 18.90 0.14 0.24
CA ASP A 365 19.92 -0.86 -0.02
C ASP A 365 21.04 -0.83 1.05
N PRO A 366 21.41 -1.99 1.64
CA PRO A 366 22.45 -2.06 2.69
C PRO A 366 23.81 -1.48 2.31
N HIS A 367 24.18 -1.44 1.04
CA HIS A 367 25.46 -0.84 0.63
C HIS A 367 25.51 0.69 0.82
N LEU A 368 24.38 1.34 1.09
CA LEU A 368 24.26 2.76 1.42
C LEU A 368 24.14 3.02 2.94
N GLU A 369 24.39 2.01 3.79
CA GLU A 369 24.25 2.08 5.24
C GLU A 369 24.91 3.31 5.86
N ALA A 370 26.14 3.64 5.42
CA ALA A 370 26.87 4.81 5.94
C ALA A 370 26.20 6.14 5.62
N GLU A 371 25.40 6.20 4.55
CA GLU A 371 24.64 7.40 4.18
C GLU A 371 23.30 7.49 4.94
N TYR A 372 22.61 6.36 5.10
CA TYR A 372 21.42 6.31 5.96
C TYR A 372 21.73 6.65 7.41
N ASN A 373 22.86 6.19 7.95
CA ASN A 373 23.32 6.54 9.30
C ASN A 373 23.52 8.05 9.49
N LYS A 374 23.93 8.80 8.46
CA LYS A 374 24.04 10.26 8.51
C LYS A 374 22.67 10.95 8.59
N LEU A 375 21.62 10.29 8.13
CA LEU A 375 20.22 10.75 8.24
C LEU A 375 19.57 10.36 9.57
N GLY A 376 20.30 9.65 10.46
CA GLY A 376 19.77 9.21 11.75
C GLY A 376 18.95 7.92 11.69
N THR A 377 19.06 7.15 10.60
CA THR A 377 18.38 5.87 10.39
C THR A 377 19.37 4.81 9.88
N THR A 378 18.92 3.58 9.69
CA THR A 378 19.70 2.49 9.08
C THR A 378 19.09 2.05 7.76
N ALA A 379 19.88 1.40 6.90
CA ALA A 379 19.38 0.76 5.69
C ALA A 379 18.27 -0.27 6.04
N GLY A 380 17.20 -0.28 5.25
CA GLY A 380 16.03 -1.09 5.53
C GLY A 380 15.01 -0.47 6.50
N ALA A 381 15.35 0.65 7.17
CA ALA A 381 14.49 1.33 8.14
C ALA A 381 14.07 2.75 7.72
N TYR A 382 14.67 3.30 6.66
CA TYR A 382 14.35 4.65 6.18
C TYR A 382 12.95 4.72 5.59
N ASP A 383 12.10 5.54 6.16
CA ASP A 383 10.73 5.80 5.69
C ASP A 383 10.35 7.30 5.64
N ASP A 384 11.35 8.18 5.82
CA ASP A 384 11.20 9.64 5.70
C ASP A 384 11.22 10.09 4.23
N TRP A 385 10.52 9.38 3.38
CA TRP A 385 10.46 9.65 1.93
C TRP A 385 9.96 11.06 1.61
N HIS A 386 9.20 11.66 2.51
CA HIS A 386 8.74 13.05 2.41
C HIS A 386 9.87 14.07 2.45
N GLU A 387 11.00 13.77 3.08
CA GLU A 387 12.14 14.68 3.14
C GLU A 387 12.90 14.85 1.83
N GLY A 388 12.84 13.84 0.95
CA GLY A 388 13.51 13.88 -0.35
C GLY A 388 15.02 13.68 -0.30
N LYS A 389 15.57 13.16 0.79
CA LYS A 389 17.01 12.95 1.04
C LYS A 389 17.48 11.52 0.79
N ASP A 390 16.67 10.69 0.16
CA ASP A 390 16.94 9.28 -0.09
C ASP A 390 18.27 9.05 -0.79
N PRO A 391 19.26 8.40 -0.13
CA PRO A 391 20.58 8.12 -0.73
C PRO A 391 20.53 7.22 -1.96
N ALA A 392 19.50 6.38 -2.08
CA ALA A 392 19.31 5.52 -3.24
C ALA A 392 18.88 6.28 -4.51
N GLY A 393 18.46 7.54 -4.36
CA GLY A 393 18.04 8.37 -5.49
C GLY A 393 16.63 8.05 -6.01
N ILE A 394 15.88 7.21 -5.32
CA ILE A 394 14.56 6.72 -5.74
C ILE A 394 13.46 7.68 -5.27
N THR A 395 13.38 7.95 -3.96
CA THR A 395 12.32 8.77 -3.36
C THR A 395 12.72 10.23 -3.17
N THR A 396 13.43 10.80 -4.12
CA THR A 396 13.99 12.16 -4.08
C THR A 396 13.69 12.94 -5.34
N GLN A 397 13.84 14.28 -5.26
CA GLN A 397 13.91 15.21 -6.39
C GLN A 397 15.26 15.94 -6.46
N ASP A 398 16.23 15.54 -5.64
CA ASP A 398 17.60 16.06 -5.70
C ASP A 398 18.31 15.58 -6.98
N PRO A 399 18.82 16.49 -7.85
CA PRO A 399 19.43 16.13 -9.10
C PRO A 399 20.69 15.25 -8.97
N GLU A 400 21.46 15.40 -7.88
CA GLU A 400 22.67 14.61 -7.66
C GLU A 400 22.34 13.21 -7.16
N LEU A 401 21.36 13.08 -6.28
CA LEU A 401 20.90 11.77 -5.81
C LEU A 401 20.22 10.99 -6.95
N MET A 402 19.40 11.63 -7.77
CA MET A 402 18.74 10.98 -8.91
C MET A 402 19.70 10.35 -9.91
N LYS A 403 20.92 10.90 -10.09
CA LYS A 403 21.95 10.33 -10.99
C LYS A 403 22.44 8.95 -10.56
N ARG A 404 22.20 8.55 -9.31
CA ARG A 404 22.62 7.25 -8.78
C ARG A 404 21.77 6.10 -9.31
N VAL A 405 20.54 6.37 -9.75
CA VAL A 405 19.64 5.37 -10.30
C VAL A 405 20.00 5.10 -11.76
N ASN A 406 20.36 3.86 -12.05
CA ASN A 406 20.45 3.38 -13.44
C ASN A 406 19.12 2.72 -13.81
N PRO A 407 18.27 3.34 -14.65
CA PRO A 407 16.92 2.84 -14.92
C PRO A 407 16.87 1.46 -15.58
N ILE A 408 17.87 1.13 -16.40
CA ILE A 408 17.96 -0.17 -17.07
C ILE A 408 18.22 -1.27 -16.04
N LYS A 409 19.25 -1.07 -15.18
CA LYS A 409 19.62 -2.04 -14.15
C LYS A 409 18.50 -2.21 -13.11
N ALA A 410 17.94 -1.10 -12.64
CA ALA A 410 16.85 -1.12 -11.66
C ALA A 410 15.58 -1.76 -12.24
N GLY A 411 15.23 -1.46 -13.50
CA GLY A 411 14.12 -2.11 -14.19
C GLY A 411 14.30 -3.62 -14.33
N HIS A 412 15.51 -4.10 -14.63
CA HIS A 412 15.81 -5.54 -14.67
C HIS A 412 15.66 -6.20 -13.27
N ARG A 413 16.13 -5.54 -12.20
CA ARG A 413 15.95 -6.04 -10.82
C ARG A 413 14.47 -6.20 -10.49
N LEU A 414 13.66 -5.22 -10.83
CA LEU A 414 12.20 -5.27 -10.61
C LEU A 414 11.54 -6.38 -11.43
N ALA A 415 11.91 -6.53 -12.71
CA ALA A 415 11.37 -7.62 -13.53
C ALA A 415 11.74 -9.00 -12.98
N ASN A 416 12.98 -9.20 -12.53
CA ASN A 416 13.42 -10.42 -11.88
C ASN A 416 12.60 -10.71 -10.61
N TYR A 417 12.38 -9.70 -9.79
CA TYR A 417 11.60 -9.85 -8.57
C TYR A 417 10.15 -10.26 -8.85
N ILE A 418 9.47 -9.62 -9.81
CA ILE A 418 8.11 -9.97 -10.23
C ILE A 418 8.08 -11.40 -10.81
N ALA A 419 9.09 -11.79 -11.58
CA ALA A 419 9.21 -13.16 -12.11
C ALA A 419 9.36 -14.18 -10.98
N VAL A 420 10.17 -13.90 -9.96
CA VAL A 420 10.32 -14.77 -8.79
C VAL A 420 9.02 -14.89 -8.02
N MET A 421 8.31 -13.78 -7.73
CA MET A 421 6.99 -13.83 -7.08
C MET A 421 6.01 -14.71 -7.86
N THR A 422 6.03 -14.60 -9.19
CA THR A 422 5.15 -15.39 -10.05
C THR A 422 5.51 -16.87 -10.01
N MET A 423 6.80 -17.21 -10.08
CA MET A 423 7.29 -18.59 -9.98
C MET A 423 6.98 -19.22 -8.62
N GLU A 424 7.19 -18.50 -7.53
CA GLU A 424 6.83 -18.97 -6.17
C GLU A 424 5.33 -19.28 -6.07
N ALA A 425 4.47 -18.39 -6.57
CA ALA A 425 3.03 -18.63 -6.60
C ALA A 425 2.68 -19.87 -7.44
N GLN A 426 3.34 -20.09 -8.58
CA GLN A 426 3.16 -21.28 -9.39
C GLN A 426 3.59 -22.58 -8.67
N VAL A 427 4.71 -22.53 -7.95
CA VAL A 427 5.20 -23.69 -7.15
C VAL A 427 4.13 -24.09 -6.13
N VAL A 428 3.58 -23.11 -5.42
CA VAL A 428 2.51 -23.35 -4.43
C VAL A 428 1.24 -23.89 -5.11
N ALA A 429 0.80 -23.31 -6.22
CA ALA A 429 -0.38 -23.77 -6.94
C ALA A 429 -0.23 -25.21 -7.44
N ARG A 430 0.92 -25.57 -7.99
CA ARG A 430 1.23 -26.97 -8.39
C ARG A 430 1.23 -27.92 -7.21
N ALA A 431 1.78 -27.51 -6.07
CA ALA A 431 1.75 -28.30 -4.86
C ALA A 431 0.31 -28.58 -4.37
N CYS A 432 -0.62 -27.65 -4.64
CA CYS A 432 -2.06 -27.83 -4.38
C CYS A 432 -2.81 -28.58 -5.52
N GLY A 433 -2.12 -29.02 -6.57
CA GLY A 433 -2.74 -29.69 -7.72
C GLY A 433 -3.49 -28.76 -8.67
N LYS A 434 -3.11 -27.47 -8.73
CA LYS A 434 -3.80 -26.44 -9.54
C LYS A 434 -2.98 -26.08 -10.78
N SER A 435 -3.62 -26.15 -11.96
CA SER A 435 -3.00 -25.86 -13.26
C SER A 435 -3.03 -24.39 -13.67
N HIS A 436 -3.61 -23.52 -12.84
CA HIS A 436 -3.65 -22.07 -12.99
C HIS A 436 -3.72 -21.41 -11.61
N LEU A 437 -3.11 -20.24 -11.43
CA LEU A 437 -3.16 -19.53 -10.15
C LEU A 437 -4.60 -19.25 -9.71
N HIS A 438 -5.49 -18.87 -10.64
CA HIS A 438 -6.90 -18.61 -10.33
C HIS A 438 -7.75 -19.84 -10.01
N ASN A 439 -7.15 -21.04 -10.06
CA ASN A 439 -7.78 -22.26 -9.54
C ASN A 439 -7.52 -22.49 -8.06
N LEU A 440 -6.66 -21.68 -7.43
CA LEU A 440 -6.52 -21.66 -5.98
C LEU A 440 -7.80 -21.12 -5.33
N GLU A 441 -8.19 -21.74 -4.22
CA GLU A 441 -9.47 -21.52 -3.54
C GLU A 441 -9.27 -21.43 -2.03
N PRO A 442 -10.21 -20.82 -1.27
CA PRO A 442 -10.12 -20.78 0.18
C PRO A 442 -9.99 -22.15 0.85
N GLU A 443 -10.49 -23.22 0.21
CA GLU A 443 -10.36 -24.60 0.69
C GLU A 443 -8.92 -25.15 0.63
N ASP A 444 -8.03 -24.50 -0.11
CA ASP A 444 -6.61 -24.82 -0.16
C ASP A 444 -5.84 -24.21 1.03
N LEU A 445 -6.51 -23.42 1.89
CA LEU A 445 -5.92 -22.68 2.99
C LEU A 445 -6.43 -23.12 4.36
N VAL A 446 -5.54 -22.98 5.37
CA VAL A 446 -5.89 -22.99 6.79
C VAL A 446 -5.23 -21.83 7.50
N ALA A 447 -5.82 -21.39 8.61
CA ALA A 447 -5.28 -20.33 9.44
C ALA A 447 -4.58 -20.89 10.69
N LEU A 448 -3.48 -20.25 11.09
CA LEU A 448 -2.71 -20.60 12.29
C LEU A 448 -3.29 -19.99 13.57
N THR A 449 -4.09 -18.91 13.45
CA THR A 449 -4.68 -18.20 14.58
C THR A 449 -6.19 -18.08 14.38
N ILE A 450 -6.93 -17.92 15.49
CA ILE A 450 -8.38 -17.73 15.47
C ILE A 450 -8.74 -16.45 14.72
N GLU A 451 -7.99 -15.39 14.95
CA GLU A 451 -8.15 -14.08 14.32
C GLU A 451 -8.00 -14.19 12.79
N ALA A 452 -6.93 -14.82 12.33
CA ALA A 452 -6.71 -15.03 10.90
C ALA A 452 -7.79 -15.92 10.28
N SER A 453 -8.23 -16.98 10.99
CA SER A 453 -9.34 -17.83 10.56
C SER A 453 -10.64 -17.05 10.38
N ALA A 454 -10.99 -16.19 11.34
CA ALA A 454 -12.18 -15.35 11.28
C ALA A 454 -12.09 -14.32 10.13
N MET A 455 -10.93 -13.69 9.94
CA MET A 455 -10.70 -12.67 8.91
C MET A 455 -10.69 -13.25 7.50
N ALA A 456 -9.96 -14.34 7.30
CA ALA A 456 -9.82 -14.99 6.01
C ALA A 456 -10.99 -15.90 5.64
N GLN A 457 -11.86 -16.24 6.62
CA GLN A 457 -12.95 -17.20 6.48
C GLN A 457 -12.46 -18.57 5.95
N VAL A 458 -11.36 -19.05 6.52
CA VAL A 458 -10.78 -20.38 6.25
C VAL A 458 -10.66 -21.16 7.57
N PRO A 459 -10.63 -22.50 7.55
CA PRO A 459 -10.60 -23.31 8.77
C PRO A 459 -9.36 -23.01 9.63
N LEU A 460 -9.52 -23.04 10.95
CA LEU A 460 -8.40 -23.11 11.87
C LEU A 460 -7.64 -24.43 11.66
N ALA A 461 -6.32 -24.36 11.56
CA ALA A 461 -5.46 -25.50 11.26
C ALA A 461 -5.73 -26.70 12.19
N GLY A 462 -5.88 -27.88 11.60
CA GLY A 462 -6.22 -29.11 12.33
C GLY A 462 -7.71 -29.26 12.70
N THR A 463 -8.57 -28.35 12.26
CA THR A 463 -10.02 -28.39 12.52
C THR A 463 -10.83 -28.11 11.26
N GLY A 464 -12.16 -28.35 11.30
CA GLY A 464 -13.10 -27.86 10.29
C GLY A 464 -13.78 -26.54 10.69
N TRP A 465 -13.34 -25.91 11.78
CA TRP A 465 -14.01 -24.76 12.36
C TRP A 465 -13.55 -23.44 11.73
N ILE A 466 -14.54 -22.66 11.32
CA ILE A 466 -14.38 -21.26 10.87
C ILE A 466 -15.19 -20.38 11.80
N PRO A 467 -14.57 -19.49 12.60
CA PRO A 467 -15.28 -18.61 13.54
C PRO A 467 -16.36 -17.77 12.84
N GLY A 468 -17.58 -17.81 13.39
CA GLY A 468 -18.72 -17.07 12.86
C GLY A 468 -19.36 -17.64 11.58
N VAL A 469 -18.82 -18.71 11.02
CA VAL A 469 -19.33 -19.35 9.78
C VAL A 469 -19.82 -20.77 10.06
N THR A 470 -18.95 -21.63 10.61
CA THR A 470 -19.34 -23.01 10.98
C THR A 470 -20.16 -23.02 12.26
N LYS A 471 -21.30 -23.72 12.24
CA LYS A 471 -22.05 -24.05 13.47
C LYS A 471 -21.33 -25.20 14.15
N PHE A 472 -21.22 -25.16 15.48
CA PHE A 472 -20.78 -26.29 16.29
C PHE A 472 -21.79 -27.44 16.25
#